data_c79cb6dcbcd9ac28c22249aaa4c571f7
#
_entry.id   c79cb6dcbcd9ac28c22249aaa4c571f7
#
_cell.length_a   1.000
_cell.length_b   1.000
_cell.length_c   1.000
_cell.angle_alpha   90.00
_cell.angle_beta   90.00
_cell.angle_gamma   90.00
#
_symmetry.space_group_name_H-M   'P 1'
#
loop_
_entity.id
_entity.type
_entity.pdbx_description
1 polymer ?
#
loop_
_entity_poly.entity_id
_entity_poly.type
_entity_poly.pdbx_seq_one_letter_code
_entity_poly.pdbx_strand_id
1 'polypeptide(L)'
;MKSSDILRWGLRGIKQRKLRAALTILGIMVGTAAVIALVSQTEGIQSSIIDQVNKLGPNTISIRPASGAVVLTQTDVNKILQIPGVEYVVPVVTAPVRVYGGGTSRLFTLVGVDSAEFEILISDVKYAEGRLYQSLSYSEVTVGSSVRQPQDLTYPMVAVGQSATVEIGLVNPVRKTVQVVGVLEPYGTSALVSVDDSLFMSLKGAMALTGRSSYNALFVKTVDVDSVDYVVENLKAIYGTRLNILTVKQITQIVSTITGQLTVLLGAIAAISLFVAGLGIMNIMFVSVIERTREIGVLKALGFTN
;
A
#
# COMPACT_ATOMS: atom_id res chain seq x y z
N MET A 1 3.32 55.95 17.19
CA MET A 1 2.27 54.93 17.38
C MET A 1 2.90 53.66 17.89
N LYS A 2 2.46 53.13 19.02
CA LYS A 2 2.99 51.87 19.54
C LYS A 2 2.41 50.71 18.70
N SER A 3 3.17 49.65 18.46
CA SER A 3 2.72 48.48 17.69
C SER A 3 1.42 47.87 18.24
N SER A 4 1.17 48.02 19.52
CA SER A 4 -0.06 47.61 20.21
C SER A 4 -1.32 48.40 19.72
N ASP A 5 -1.15 49.64 19.31
CA ASP A 5 -2.27 50.49 18.85
C ASP A 5 -2.70 50.08 17.44
N ILE A 6 -1.74 49.75 16.58
CA ILE A 6 -1.99 49.24 15.22
C ILE A 6 -2.77 47.91 15.28
N LEU A 7 -2.37 47.01 16.19
CA LEU A 7 -3.05 45.75 16.38
C LEU A 7 -4.47 45.90 16.91
N ARG A 8 -4.71 46.82 17.85
CA ARG A 8 -6.04 47.14 18.38
C ARG A 8 -6.96 47.74 17.30
N TRP A 9 -6.41 48.62 16.46
CA TRP A 9 -7.17 49.22 15.35
C TRP A 9 -7.55 48.18 14.31
N GLY A 10 -6.63 47.28 13.93
CA GLY A 10 -6.89 46.16 13.04
C GLY A 10 -7.98 45.21 13.56
N LEU A 11 -7.91 44.84 14.84
CA LEU A 11 -8.93 44.00 15.50
C LEU A 11 -10.32 44.66 15.57
N ARG A 12 -10.40 46.00 15.77
CA ARG A 12 -11.65 46.73 15.73
C ARG A 12 -12.29 46.70 14.34
N GLY A 13 -11.49 46.83 13.26
CA GLY A 13 -11.98 46.73 11.88
C GLY A 13 -12.59 45.37 11.55
N ILE A 14 -11.95 44.28 12.03
CA ILE A 14 -12.48 42.91 11.91
C ILE A 14 -13.80 42.75 12.68
N LYS A 15 -13.89 43.32 13.88
CA LYS A 15 -15.06 43.22 14.76
C LYS A 15 -16.31 43.98 14.23
N GLN A 16 -16.10 45.01 13.42
CA GLN A 16 -17.20 45.76 12.79
C GLN A 16 -17.85 45.03 11.61
N ARG A 17 -17.12 44.10 10.95
CA ARG A 17 -17.60 43.35 9.78
C ARG A 17 -17.43 41.84 9.97
N LYS A 18 -17.96 41.32 11.08
CA LYS A 18 -17.75 39.93 11.58
C LYS A 18 -18.01 38.85 10.52
N LEU A 19 -19.11 38.95 9.77
CA LEU A 19 -19.49 37.93 8.79
C LEU A 19 -18.47 37.85 7.64
N ARG A 20 -17.98 38.99 7.15
CA ARG A 20 -17.03 39.07 6.05
C ARG A 20 -15.66 38.56 6.48
N ALA A 21 -15.18 38.97 7.66
CA ALA A 21 -13.94 38.49 8.25
C ALA A 21 -14.01 36.99 8.51
N ALA A 22 -15.11 36.48 9.06
CA ALA A 22 -15.30 35.05 9.29
C ALA A 22 -15.26 34.24 8.00
N LEU A 23 -15.93 34.67 6.93
CA LEU A 23 -15.90 33.96 5.64
C LEU A 23 -14.52 33.96 5.00
N THR A 24 -13.75 35.04 5.13
CA THR A 24 -12.39 35.11 4.59
C THR A 24 -11.43 34.19 5.36
N ILE A 25 -11.50 34.24 6.70
CA ILE A 25 -10.69 33.36 7.58
C ILE A 25 -11.05 31.89 7.31
N LEU A 26 -12.33 31.58 7.18
CA LEU A 26 -12.81 30.23 6.91
C LEU A 26 -12.31 29.74 5.53
N GLY A 27 -12.32 30.58 4.50
CA GLY A 27 -11.78 30.25 3.18
C GLY A 27 -10.29 29.92 3.21
N ILE A 28 -9.48 30.72 3.95
CA ILE A 28 -8.05 30.47 4.11
C ILE A 28 -7.82 29.21 4.94
N MET A 29 -8.55 29.04 6.06
CA MET A 29 -8.41 27.86 6.93
C MET A 29 -8.73 26.57 6.19
N VAL A 30 -9.84 26.53 5.46
CA VAL A 30 -10.23 25.33 4.71
C VAL A 30 -9.20 25.00 3.63
N GLY A 31 -8.72 26.02 2.89
CA GLY A 31 -7.69 25.83 1.87
C GLY A 31 -6.39 25.27 2.44
N THR A 32 -5.86 25.88 3.49
CA THR A 32 -4.60 25.44 4.12
C THR A 32 -4.74 24.09 4.83
N ALA A 33 -5.84 23.85 5.54
CA ALA A 33 -6.10 22.59 6.21
C ALA A 33 -6.22 21.43 5.21
N ALA A 34 -6.90 21.63 4.09
CA ALA A 34 -7.01 20.64 3.04
C ALA A 34 -5.64 20.28 2.46
N VAL A 35 -4.78 21.26 2.19
CA VAL A 35 -3.41 21.02 1.70
C VAL A 35 -2.60 20.19 2.69
N ILE A 36 -2.57 20.61 3.95
CA ILE A 36 -1.81 19.91 5.00
C ILE A 36 -2.30 18.47 5.14
N ALA A 37 -3.61 18.27 5.21
CA ALA A 37 -4.20 16.94 5.35
C ALA A 37 -3.83 16.02 4.17
N LEU A 38 -3.90 16.54 2.94
CA LEU A 38 -3.61 15.77 1.73
C LEU A 38 -2.11 15.46 1.59
N VAL A 39 -1.23 16.42 1.89
CA VAL A 39 0.23 16.18 1.87
C VAL A 39 0.60 15.14 2.92
N SER A 40 0.11 15.28 4.16
CA SER A 40 0.36 14.31 5.23
C SER A 40 -0.14 12.91 4.88
N GLN A 41 -1.32 12.81 4.24
CA GLN A 41 -1.86 11.52 3.79
C GLN A 41 -0.99 10.90 2.69
N THR A 42 -0.51 11.70 1.74
CA THR A 42 0.35 11.23 0.65
C THR A 42 1.69 10.72 1.18
N GLU A 43 2.32 11.44 2.11
CA GLU A 43 3.55 11.01 2.78
C GLU A 43 3.34 9.75 3.61
N GLY A 44 2.22 9.65 4.33
CA GLY A 44 1.86 8.46 5.09
C GLY A 44 1.70 7.21 4.22
N ILE A 45 1.02 7.33 3.07
CA ILE A 45 0.87 6.24 2.10
C ILE A 45 2.24 5.85 1.53
N GLN A 46 3.07 6.82 1.13
CA GLN A 46 4.40 6.56 0.60
C GLN A 46 5.27 5.80 1.61
N SER A 47 5.35 6.26 2.85
CA SER A 47 6.10 5.60 3.92
C SER A 47 5.60 4.17 4.15
N SER A 48 4.28 3.99 4.24
CA SER A 48 3.68 2.67 4.43
C SER A 48 4.01 1.68 3.30
N ILE A 49 3.97 2.13 2.04
CA ILE A 49 4.32 1.29 0.90
C ILE A 49 5.82 0.95 0.90
N ILE A 50 6.69 1.94 1.17
CA ILE A 50 8.13 1.72 1.26
C ILE A 50 8.46 0.71 2.37
N ASP A 51 7.82 0.82 3.53
CA ASP A 51 8.01 -0.13 4.63
C ASP A 51 7.57 -1.55 4.25
N GLN A 52 6.46 -1.69 3.53
CA GLN A 52 5.99 -2.98 3.01
C GLN A 52 6.95 -3.59 2.00
N VAL A 53 7.53 -2.75 1.15
CA VAL A 53 8.49 -3.17 0.12
C VAL A 53 9.83 -3.53 0.74
N ASN A 54 10.28 -2.80 1.76
CA ASN A 54 11.51 -3.10 2.49
C ASN A 54 11.47 -4.42 3.24
N LYS A 55 10.29 -4.86 3.71
CA LYS A 55 10.11 -6.19 4.32
C LYS A 55 10.42 -7.35 3.37
N LEU A 56 10.38 -7.13 2.06
CA LEU A 56 10.73 -8.15 1.07
C LEU A 56 12.23 -8.27 0.85
N GLY A 57 13.00 -7.29 1.32
CA GLY A 57 14.40 -7.12 0.99
C GLY A 57 14.61 -6.41 -0.36
N PRO A 58 15.51 -5.41 -0.40
CA PRO A 58 15.73 -4.58 -1.59
C PRO A 58 16.31 -5.35 -2.79
N ASN A 59 16.86 -6.54 -2.54
CA ASN A 59 17.46 -7.43 -3.52
C ASN A 59 16.49 -8.52 -4.03
N THR A 60 15.17 -8.33 -3.87
CA THR A 60 14.16 -9.30 -4.32
C THR A 60 13.54 -8.89 -5.66
N ILE A 61 13.44 -9.84 -6.57
CA ILE A 61 12.81 -9.74 -7.89
C ILE A 61 11.61 -10.69 -7.94
N SER A 62 10.42 -10.19 -8.22
CA SER A 62 9.23 -11.00 -8.47
C SER A 62 9.06 -11.23 -9.96
N ILE A 63 8.90 -12.47 -10.34
CA ILE A 63 8.73 -12.91 -11.73
C ILE A 63 7.41 -13.64 -11.85
N ARG A 64 6.57 -13.20 -12.77
CA ARG A 64 5.29 -13.85 -13.10
C ARG A 64 5.15 -14.02 -14.61
N PRO A 65 4.47 -15.06 -15.10
CA PRO A 65 4.15 -15.17 -16.51
C PRO A 65 3.32 -13.99 -16.99
N ALA A 66 3.66 -13.42 -18.12
CA ALA A 66 2.81 -12.45 -18.80
C ALA A 66 1.72 -13.21 -19.58
N SER A 67 0.46 -13.06 -19.15
CA SER A 67 -0.76 -13.55 -19.84
C SER A 67 -0.61 -14.87 -20.61
N GLY A 68 -0.41 -16.01 -19.91
CA GLY A 68 -0.48 -17.34 -20.51
C GLY A 68 0.64 -17.73 -21.50
N ALA A 69 1.60 -16.85 -21.74
CA ALA A 69 2.64 -17.04 -22.75
C ALA A 69 3.76 -18.01 -22.34
N VAL A 70 3.96 -18.21 -21.05
CA VAL A 70 5.01 -19.08 -20.49
C VAL A 70 4.49 -19.84 -19.28
N VAL A 71 4.87 -21.09 -19.22
CA VAL A 71 4.64 -21.96 -18.08
C VAL A 71 5.96 -22.05 -17.32
N LEU A 72 6.02 -21.52 -16.10
CA LEU A 72 7.22 -21.61 -15.26
C LEU A 72 7.35 -23.00 -14.66
N THR A 73 8.51 -23.61 -14.87
CA THR A 73 8.82 -24.98 -14.45
C THR A 73 10.12 -25.03 -13.64
N GLN A 74 10.46 -26.21 -13.11
CA GLN A 74 11.75 -26.43 -12.44
C GLN A 74 12.95 -26.15 -13.36
N THR A 75 12.79 -26.36 -14.69
CA THR A 75 13.84 -26.02 -15.66
C THR A 75 14.13 -24.52 -15.68
N ASP A 76 13.09 -23.68 -15.54
CA ASP A 76 13.25 -22.23 -15.49
C ASP A 76 13.91 -21.79 -14.18
N VAL A 77 13.54 -22.41 -13.05
CA VAL A 77 14.22 -22.21 -11.76
C VAL A 77 15.72 -22.47 -11.88
N ASN A 78 16.10 -23.63 -12.47
CA ASN A 78 17.50 -23.99 -12.63
C ASN A 78 18.25 -23.06 -13.59
N LYS A 79 17.60 -22.58 -14.68
CA LYS A 79 18.19 -21.62 -15.61
C LYS A 79 18.44 -20.26 -14.94
N ILE A 80 17.46 -19.77 -14.16
CA ILE A 80 17.57 -18.49 -13.46
C ILE A 80 18.63 -18.55 -12.37
N LEU A 81 18.74 -19.67 -11.66
CA LEU A 81 19.76 -19.88 -10.62
C LEU A 81 21.20 -19.83 -11.19
N GLN A 82 21.38 -20.12 -12.49
CA GLN A 82 22.69 -20.04 -13.16
C GLN A 82 23.08 -18.61 -13.57
N ILE A 83 22.19 -17.62 -13.46
CA ILE A 83 22.52 -16.23 -13.78
C ILE A 83 23.45 -15.68 -12.67
N PRO A 84 24.63 -15.13 -13.04
CA PRO A 84 25.52 -14.53 -12.05
C PRO A 84 24.82 -13.44 -11.24
N GLY A 85 25.01 -13.45 -9.92
CA GLY A 85 24.36 -12.53 -9.00
C GLY A 85 23.02 -13.01 -8.43
N VAL A 86 22.52 -14.17 -8.86
CA VAL A 86 21.36 -14.82 -8.24
C VAL A 86 21.84 -15.70 -7.07
N GLU A 87 21.24 -15.47 -5.89
CA GLU A 87 21.53 -16.27 -4.68
C GLU A 87 20.50 -17.37 -4.50
N TYR A 88 19.19 -17.04 -4.57
CA TYR A 88 18.08 -17.98 -4.42
C TYR A 88 17.00 -17.74 -5.46
N VAL A 89 16.31 -18.81 -5.84
CA VAL A 89 15.09 -18.76 -6.66
C VAL A 89 14.03 -19.58 -5.96
N VAL A 90 13.01 -18.91 -5.44
CA VAL A 90 11.91 -19.51 -4.68
C VAL A 90 10.69 -19.67 -5.59
N PRO A 91 10.34 -20.90 -6.00
CA PRO A 91 9.13 -21.16 -6.75
C PRO A 91 7.89 -21.10 -5.85
N VAL A 92 6.85 -20.44 -6.32
CA VAL A 92 5.62 -20.27 -5.58
C VAL A 92 4.40 -20.62 -6.43
N VAL A 93 3.45 -21.31 -5.80
CA VAL A 93 2.12 -21.57 -6.35
C VAL A 93 1.09 -20.83 -5.52
N THR A 94 0.36 -19.93 -6.14
CA THR A 94 -0.76 -19.23 -5.47
C THR A 94 -2.08 -19.56 -6.11
N ALA A 95 -3.14 -19.67 -5.30
CA ALA A 95 -4.51 -19.86 -5.76
C ALA A 95 -5.50 -19.21 -4.80
N PRO A 96 -6.61 -18.63 -5.29
CA PRO A 96 -7.71 -18.25 -4.43
C PRO A 96 -8.38 -19.51 -3.90
N VAL A 97 -8.62 -19.55 -2.60
CA VAL A 97 -9.27 -20.67 -1.92
C VAL A 97 -10.37 -20.17 -1.00
N ARG A 98 -11.47 -20.88 -0.94
CA ARG A 98 -12.52 -20.66 0.06
C ARG A 98 -12.28 -21.57 1.23
N VAL A 99 -12.14 -21.01 2.41
CA VAL A 99 -11.94 -21.74 3.66
C VAL A 99 -13.26 -21.79 4.40
N TYR A 100 -13.63 -22.97 4.89
CA TYR A 100 -14.80 -23.22 5.72
C TYR A 100 -14.35 -23.48 7.16
N GLY A 101 -14.89 -22.72 8.09
CA GLY A 101 -14.61 -22.87 9.51
C GLY A 101 -15.53 -21.99 10.35
N GLY A 102 -15.73 -22.32 11.63
CA GLY A 102 -16.57 -21.54 12.52
C GLY A 102 -18.01 -21.28 12.04
N GLY A 103 -18.59 -22.19 11.22
CA GLY A 103 -19.93 -22.00 10.64
C GLY A 103 -20.01 -20.97 9.50
N THR A 104 -18.90 -20.46 9.02
CA THR A 104 -18.81 -19.47 7.94
C THR A 104 -17.82 -19.90 6.86
N SER A 105 -17.80 -19.21 5.75
CA SER A 105 -16.80 -19.41 4.69
C SER A 105 -16.29 -18.09 4.13
N ARG A 106 -14.98 -18.02 3.85
CA ARG A 106 -14.33 -16.83 3.30
C ARG A 106 -13.29 -17.18 2.26
N LEU A 107 -13.04 -16.21 1.38
CA LEU A 107 -12.04 -16.32 0.35
C LEU A 107 -10.70 -15.82 0.90
N PHE A 108 -9.67 -16.64 0.76
CA PHE A 108 -8.29 -16.37 1.14
C PHE A 108 -7.34 -16.78 0.01
N THR A 109 -6.06 -16.54 0.18
CA THR A 109 -5.04 -16.96 -0.78
C THR A 109 -4.28 -18.17 -0.26
N LEU A 110 -4.26 -19.24 -1.03
CA LEU A 110 -3.34 -20.35 -0.80
C LEU A 110 -1.97 -19.96 -1.37
N VAL A 111 -0.91 -20.20 -0.61
CA VAL A 111 0.47 -19.98 -1.00
C VAL A 111 1.24 -21.27 -0.75
N GLY A 112 1.66 -21.90 -1.83
CA GLY A 112 2.52 -23.07 -1.80
C GLY A 112 3.98 -22.67 -1.99
N VAL A 113 4.81 -22.94 -1.00
CA VAL A 113 6.25 -22.70 -1.00
C VAL A 113 6.93 -23.77 -0.17
N ASP A 114 8.18 -24.11 -0.48
CA ASP A 114 8.93 -25.06 0.36
C ASP A 114 9.18 -24.44 1.74
N SER A 115 9.05 -25.24 2.81
CA SER A 115 9.23 -24.72 4.18
C SER A 115 10.66 -24.22 4.43
N ALA A 116 11.67 -24.77 3.75
CA ALA A 116 13.05 -24.28 3.82
C ALA A 116 13.24 -22.90 3.17
N GLU A 117 12.37 -22.55 2.20
CA GLU A 117 12.43 -21.30 1.45
C GLU A 117 11.43 -20.24 2.00
N PHE A 118 10.61 -20.64 2.97
CA PHE A 118 9.56 -19.77 3.53
C PHE A 118 10.11 -18.48 4.13
N GLU A 119 11.19 -18.57 4.92
CA GLU A 119 11.82 -17.42 5.55
C GLU A 119 12.58 -16.53 4.55
N ILE A 120 12.99 -17.11 3.40
CA ILE A 120 13.58 -16.33 2.28
C ILE A 120 12.50 -15.48 1.62
N LEU A 121 11.28 -16.01 1.50
CA LEU A 121 10.14 -15.33 0.90
C LEU A 121 9.54 -14.27 1.82
N ILE A 122 9.44 -14.56 3.12
CA ILE A 122 8.80 -13.70 4.12
C ILE A 122 9.73 -13.62 5.34
N SER A 123 10.47 -12.53 5.44
CA SER A 123 11.42 -12.31 6.55
C SER A 123 10.68 -11.96 7.86
N ASP A 124 11.30 -12.28 9.01
CA ASP A 124 10.85 -11.89 10.34
C ASP A 124 9.42 -12.35 10.72
N VAL A 125 9.00 -13.50 10.21
CA VAL A 125 7.71 -14.10 10.57
C VAL A 125 7.78 -14.66 11.99
N LYS A 126 6.76 -14.30 12.79
CA LYS A 126 6.55 -14.85 14.13
C LYS A 126 5.33 -15.76 14.17
N TYR A 127 5.40 -16.76 15.01
CA TYR A 127 4.31 -17.71 15.22
C TYR A 127 3.54 -17.34 16.49
N ALA A 128 2.25 -17.10 16.36
CA ALA A 128 1.36 -16.90 17.51
C ALA A 128 1.10 -18.24 18.22
N GLU A 129 0.93 -19.32 17.43
CA GLU A 129 0.68 -20.67 17.95
C GLU A 129 1.20 -21.72 16.93
N GLY A 130 1.65 -22.85 17.45
CA GLY A 130 2.03 -24.01 16.62
C GLY A 130 3.38 -23.87 15.93
N ARG A 131 3.47 -24.36 14.69
CA ARG A 131 4.71 -24.43 13.90
C ARG A 131 4.45 -24.22 12.41
N LEU A 132 5.52 -24.09 11.63
CA LEU A 132 5.45 -24.16 10.18
C LEU A 132 5.06 -25.57 9.71
N TYR A 133 4.38 -25.67 8.58
CA TYR A 133 4.10 -26.91 7.88
C TYR A 133 5.40 -27.59 7.45
N GLN A 134 5.36 -28.91 7.26
CA GLN A 134 6.52 -29.68 6.80
C GLN A 134 6.58 -29.71 5.26
N SER A 135 7.80 -29.63 4.68
CA SER A 135 8.03 -29.65 3.22
C SER A 135 7.42 -30.88 2.52
N LEU A 136 7.35 -32.01 3.19
CA LEU A 136 6.83 -33.27 2.64
C LEU A 136 5.34 -33.48 2.91
N SER A 137 4.70 -32.60 3.68
CA SER A 137 3.28 -32.73 3.98
C SER A 137 2.41 -32.20 2.84
N TYR A 138 1.38 -32.93 2.49
CA TYR A 138 0.38 -32.55 1.47
C TYR A 138 -0.88 -31.91 2.06
N SER A 139 -1.04 -31.92 3.37
CA SER A 139 -2.26 -31.50 4.06
C SER A 139 -2.04 -30.53 5.20
N GLU A 140 -0.81 -30.35 5.67
CA GLU A 140 -0.52 -29.36 6.72
C GLU A 140 -0.53 -27.95 6.16
N VAL A 141 -1.14 -27.03 6.91
CA VAL A 141 -1.18 -25.61 6.58
C VAL A 141 -0.80 -24.77 7.81
N THR A 142 -0.03 -23.72 7.58
CA THR A 142 0.16 -22.61 8.52
C THR A 142 -0.65 -21.42 8.01
N VAL A 143 -1.44 -20.79 8.87
CA VAL A 143 -2.38 -19.76 8.46
C VAL A 143 -1.99 -18.40 9.01
N GLY A 144 -2.29 -17.36 8.25
CA GLY A 144 -2.15 -15.99 8.69
C GLY A 144 -3.19 -15.58 9.74
N SER A 145 -2.96 -14.47 10.40
CA SER A 145 -3.80 -13.97 11.51
C SER A 145 -5.24 -13.74 11.10
N SER A 146 -5.50 -13.14 9.93
CA SER A 146 -6.87 -12.90 9.42
C SER A 146 -7.60 -14.18 9.01
N VAL A 147 -6.87 -15.24 8.65
CA VAL A 147 -7.46 -16.55 8.37
C VAL A 147 -7.93 -17.22 9.65
N ARG A 148 -7.11 -17.11 10.73
CA ARG A 148 -7.51 -17.56 12.05
C ARG A 148 -8.76 -16.86 12.52
N GLN A 149 -8.74 -15.52 12.51
CA GLN A 149 -9.83 -14.68 12.99
C GLN A 149 -9.99 -13.45 12.09
N PRO A 150 -10.92 -13.51 11.12
CA PRO A 150 -11.31 -12.35 10.34
C PRO A 150 -11.79 -11.20 11.23
N GLN A 151 -11.51 -9.95 10.84
CA GLN A 151 -11.77 -8.75 11.65
C GLN A 151 -13.25 -8.58 12.09
N ASP A 152 -14.17 -9.13 11.33
CA ASP A 152 -15.61 -9.05 11.57
C ASP A 152 -16.17 -10.24 12.41
N LEU A 153 -15.30 -11.19 12.79
CA LEU A 153 -15.67 -12.31 13.64
C LEU A 153 -15.11 -12.14 15.06
N THR A 154 -15.96 -12.39 16.06
CA THR A 154 -15.56 -12.35 17.48
C THR A 154 -14.94 -13.67 17.96
N TYR A 155 -14.97 -14.71 17.14
CA TYR A 155 -14.45 -16.06 17.43
C TYR A 155 -13.53 -16.53 16.30
N PRO A 156 -12.59 -17.42 16.61
CA PRO A 156 -11.66 -17.94 15.59
C PRO A 156 -12.42 -18.82 14.58
N MET A 157 -12.14 -18.59 13.29
CA MET A 157 -12.67 -19.40 12.19
C MET A 157 -11.97 -20.76 12.12
N VAL A 158 -10.66 -20.78 12.39
CA VAL A 158 -9.82 -21.99 12.45
C VAL A 158 -8.84 -21.89 13.62
N ALA A 159 -8.46 -23.03 14.20
CA ALA A 159 -7.50 -23.10 15.29
C ALA A 159 -6.44 -24.19 15.02
N VAL A 160 -5.29 -24.07 15.69
CA VAL A 160 -4.21 -25.05 15.61
C VAL A 160 -4.70 -26.43 16.09
N GLY A 161 -4.31 -27.47 15.37
CA GLY A 161 -4.74 -28.84 15.61
C GLY A 161 -6.10 -29.21 15.00
N GLN A 162 -6.85 -28.23 14.48
CA GLN A 162 -8.14 -28.50 13.80
C GLN A 162 -7.95 -28.74 12.31
N SER A 163 -8.90 -29.48 11.74
CA SER A 163 -9.02 -29.65 10.30
C SER A 163 -9.94 -28.57 9.74
N ALA A 164 -9.50 -27.88 8.69
CA ALA A 164 -10.29 -26.94 7.92
C ALA A 164 -10.61 -27.51 6.54
N THR A 165 -11.79 -27.22 6.01
CA THR A 165 -12.13 -27.57 4.63
C THR A 165 -11.79 -26.40 3.73
N VAL A 166 -10.97 -26.65 2.71
CA VAL A 166 -10.64 -25.69 1.65
C VAL A 166 -11.29 -26.10 0.35
N GLU A 167 -11.86 -25.13 -0.34
CA GLU A 167 -12.50 -25.30 -1.64
C GLU A 167 -11.74 -24.47 -2.68
N ILE A 168 -11.36 -25.11 -3.78
CA ILE A 168 -10.60 -24.53 -4.88
C ILE A 168 -11.36 -24.71 -6.18
N GLY A 169 -11.35 -23.68 -7.02
CA GLY A 169 -12.03 -23.67 -8.31
C GLY A 169 -13.37 -22.97 -8.25
N LEU A 170 -13.65 -22.14 -9.27
CA LEU A 170 -14.90 -21.39 -9.37
C LEU A 170 -15.97 -22.15 -10.14
N VAL A 171 -15.59 -23.01 -11.08
CA VAL A 171 -16.54 -23.71 -11.99
C VAL A 171 -16.77 -25.15 -11.52
N ASN A 172 -15.73 -25.87 -11.11
CA ASN A 172 -15.80 -27.21 -10.55
C ASN A 172 -15.06 -27.21 -9.21
N PRO A 173 -15.69 -26.80 -8.13
CA PRO A 173 -15.03 -26.67 -6.85
C PRO A 173 -14.62 -28.03 -6.29
N VAL A 174 -13.33 -28.17 -6.03
CA VAL A 174 -12.76 -29.35 -5.34
C VAL A 174 -12.59 -29.00 -3.88
N ARG A 175 -13.22 -29.79 -3.00
CA ARG A 175 -13.07 -29.66 -1.55
C ARG A 175 -12.05 -30.64 -1.04
N LYS A 176 -11.11 -30.13 -0.25
CA LYS A 176 -10.14 -30.96 0.47
C LYS A 176 -10.00 -30.50 1.91
N THR A 177 -9.68 -31.45 2.78
CA THR A 177 -9.43 -31.17 4.19
C THR A 177 -7.93 -30.94 4.39
N VAL A 178 -7.60 -29.87 5.09
CA VAL A 178 -6.24 -29.53 5.51
C VAL A 178 -6.17 -29.42 7.02
N GLN A 179 -5.01 -29.72 7.59
CA GLN A 179 -4.77 -29.63 9.03
C GLN A 179 -4.04 -28.34 9.35
N VAL A 180 -4.57 -27.52 10.22
CA VAL A 180 -3.94 -26.29 10.69
C VAL A 180 -2.89 -26.66 11.75
N VAL A 181 -1.60 -26.46 11.44
CA VAL A 181 -0.48 -26.80 12.33
C VAL A 181 0.16 -25.58 12.97
N GLY A 182 -0.13 -24.39 12.46
CA GLY A 182 0.37 -23.13 13.03
C GLY A 182 -0.43 -21.92 12.59
N VAL A 183 -0.30 -20.88 13.37
CA VAL A 183 -0.90 -19.55 13.13
C VAL A 183 0.22 -18.53 13.25
N LEU A 184 0.30 -17.64 12.28
CA LEU A 184 1.27 -16.54 12.27
C LEU A 184 0.73 -15.37 13.10
N GLU A 185 1.64 -14.61 13.73
CA GLU A 185 1.31 -13.31 14.31
C GLU A 185 0.88 -12.33 13.19
N PRO A 186 0.12 -11.27 13.53
CA PRO A 186 -0.20 -10.22 12.56
C PRO A 186 1.08 -9.64 11.95
N TYR A 187 1.23 -9.82 10.65
CA TYR A 187 2.41 -9.36 9.90
C TYR A 187 2.18 -8.00 9.25
N GLY A 188 0.93 -7.69 8.98
CA GLY A 188 0.52 -6.54 8.20
C GLY A 188 0.61 -6.81 6.69
N THR A 189 0.57 -5.73 5.93
CA THR A 189 0.60 -5.81 4.46
C THR A 189 2.01 -6.07 3.97
N SER A 190 2.16 -7.03 3.05
CA SER A 190 3.37 -7.25 2.26
C SER A 190 3.06 -7.00 0.79
N ALA A 191 3.97 -6.39 0.06
CA ALA A 191 3.75 -6.01 -1.33
C ALA A 191 3.61 -7.21 -2.30
N LEU A 192 4.08 -8.39 -1.92
CA LEU A 192 4.08 -9.59 -2.80
C LEU A 192 3.01 -10.61 -2.42
N VAL A 193 2.80 -10.80 -1.12
CA VAL A 193 1.87 -11.78 -0.56
C VAL A 193 1.20 -11.17 0.66
N SER A 194 -0.12 -11.19 0.71
CA SER A 194 -0.85 -10.81 1.93
C SER A 194 -0.70 -11.94 2.94
N VAL A 195 0.27 -11.80 3.85
CA VAL A 195 0.61 -12.87 4.83
C VAL A 195 -0.57 -13.17 5.73
N ASP A 196 -1.24 -12.13 6.22
CA ASP A 196 -2.36 -12.27 7.14
C ASP A 196 -3.56 -12.98 6.52
N ASP A 197 -3.81 -12.77 5.21
CA ASP A 197 -4.93 -13.35 4.47
C ASP A 197 -4.53 -14.63 3.69
N SER A 198 -3.44 -15.28 4.08
CA SER A 198 -2.92 -16.44 3.36
C SER A 198 -2.89 -17.72 4.19
N LEU A 199 -3.07 -18.83 3.47
CA LEU A 199 -2.79 -20.17 3.95
C LEU A 199 -1.48 -20.63 3.29
N PHE A 200 -0.51 -21.00 4.08
CA PHE A 200 0.78 -21.49 3.62
C PHE A 200 0.85 -23.00 3.74
N MET A 201 1.34 -23.66 2.70
CA MET A 201 1.56 -25.10 2.69
C MET A 201 2.76 -25.45 1.81
N SER A 202 3.17 -26.72 1.87
CA SER A 202 4.27 -27.19 1.02
C SER A 202 3.97 -26.96 -0.47
N LEU A 203 4.99 -26.67 -1.26
CA LEU A 203 4.87 -26.46 -2.70
C LEU A 203 4.20 -27.66 -3.38
N LYS A 204 4.60 -28.87 -3.01
CA LYS A 204 4.01 -30.12 -3.53
C LYS A 204 2.55 -30.28 -3.13
N GLY A 205 2.22 -29.93 -1.88
CA GLY A 205 0.84 -29.94 -1.38
C GLY A 205 -0.04 -28.98 -2.16
N ALA A 206 0.43 -27.74 -2.39
CA ALA A 206 -0.29 -26.74 -3.16
C ALA A 206 -0.50 -27.16 -4.62
N MET A 207 0.52 -27.73 -5.25
CA MET A 207 0.41 -28.30 -6.61
C MET A 207 -0.63 -29.42 -6.68
N ALA A 208 -0.58 -30.36 -5.75
CA ALA A 208 -1.55 -31.46 -5.67
C ALA A 208 -2.96 -30.98 -5.37
N LEU A 209 -3.10 -29.93 -4.55
CA LEU A 209 -4.38 -29.36 -4.16
C LEU A 209 -5.03 -28.59 -5.33
N THR A 210 -4.23 -27.83 -6.08
CA THR A 210 -4.67 -26.98 -7.20
C THR A 210 -4.74 -27.73 -8.53
N GLY A 211 -4.18 -28.95 -8.62
CA GLY A 211 -4.05 -29.71 -9.88
C GLY A 211 -3.04 -29.06 -10.85
N ARG A 212 -2.16 -28.18 -10.39
CA ARG A 212 -1.17 -27.51 -11.23
C ARG A 212 0.14 -28.28 -11.25
N SER A 213 0.78 -28.26 -12.42
CA SER A 213 2.13 -28.80 -12.62
C SER A 213 3.18 -27.70 -12.83
N SER A 214 2.80 -26.46 -12.67
CA SER A 214 3.63 -25.29 -12.96
C SER A 214 3.55 -24.23 -11.88
N TYR A 215 4.56 -23.39 -11.79
CA TYR A 215 4.63 -22.26 -10.89
C TYR A 215 3.93 -21.04 -11.50
N ASN A 216 3.29 -20.25 -10.69
CA ASN A 216 2.67 -19.00 -11.14
C ASN A 216 3.43 -17.75 -10.67
N ALA A 217 4.46 -17.93 -9.84
CA ALA A 217 5.43 -16.89 -9.53
C ALA A 217 6.78 -17.51 -9.17
N LEU A 218 7.87 -16.80 -9.45
CA LEU A 218 9.20 -17.07 -8.92
C LEU A 218 9.67 -15.81 -8.20
N PHE A 219 10.23 -15.99 -7.01
CA PHE A 219 10.91 -14.91 -6.31
C PHE A 219 12.40 -15.19 -6.38
N VAL A 220 13.14 -14.25 -6.95
CA VAL A 220 14.58 -14.32 -7.11
C VAL A 220 15.21 -13.36 -6.13
N LYS A 221 16.12 -13.87 -5.32
CA LYS A 221 16.94 -13.07 -4.42
C LYS A 221 18.34 -12.97 -4.99
N THR A 222 18.84 -11.74 -5.16
CA THR A 222 20.20 -11.48 -5.61
C THR A 222 21.15 -11.38 -4.42
N VAL A 223 22.44 -11.60 -4.65
CA VAL A 223 23.50 -11.50 -3.62
C VAL A 223 23.52 -10.10 -3.01
N ASP A 224 23.32 -9.08 -3.84
CA ASP A 224 23.30 -7.67 -3.45
C ASP A 224 22.28 -6.89 -4.30
N VAL A 225 22.04 -5.63 -3.90
CA VAL A 225 21.08 -4.74 -4.58
C VAL A 225 21.60 -4.31 -5.96
N ASP A 226 22.91 -4.18 -6.12
CA ASP A 226 23.55 -3.73 -7.36
C ASP A 226 23.43 -4.77 -8.47
N SER A 227 23.37 -6.05 -8.11
CA SER A 227 23.15 -7.16 -9.04
C SER A 227 21.74 -7.25 -9.60
N VAL A 228 20.75 -6.57 -8.99
CA VAL A 228 19.32 -6.64 -9.41
C VAL A 228 19.15 -6.21 -10.86
N ASP A 229 19.71 -5.07 -11.26
CA ASP A 229 19.54 -4.53 -12.62
C ASP A 229 20.18 -5.48 -13.65
N TYR A 230 21.36 -6.05 -13.37
CA TYR A 230 22.04 -7.02 -14.22
C TYR A 230 21.21 -8.32 -14.39
N VAL A 231 20.68 -8.85 -13.29
CA VAL A 231 19.83 -10.06 -13.34
C VAL A 231 18.55 -9.79 -14.13
N VAL A 232 17.93 -8.64 -13.95
CA VAL A 232 16.72 -8.23 -14.72
C VAL A 232 17.02 -8.14 -16.22
N GLU A 233 18.16 -7.58 -16.61
CA GLU A 233 18.55 -7.52 -18.04
C GLU A 233 18.73 -8.91 -18.63
N ASN A 234 19.40 -9.82 -17.93
CA ASN A 234 19.56 -11.21 -18.35
C ASN A 234 18.20 -11.93 -18.46
N LEU A 235 17.31 -11.73 -17.49
CA LEU A 235 15.96 -12.30 -17.55
C LEU A 235 15.18 -11.80 -18.77
N LYS A 236 15.28 -10.50 -19.09
CA LYS A 236 14.67 -9.91 -20.28
C LYS A 236 15.31 -10.44 -21.57
N ALA A 237 16.62 -10.66 -21.59
CA ALA A 237 17.31 -11.25 -22.74
C ALA A 237 16.86 -12.70 -23.03
N ILE A 238 16.64 -13.49 -21.98
CA ILE A 238 16.24 -14.91 -22.10
C ILE A 238 14.74 -15.06 -22.43
N TYR A 239 13.88 -14.30 -21.74
CA TYR A 239 12.43 -14.50 -21.79
C TYR A 239 11.69 -13.40 -22.58
N GLY A 240 12.33 -12.27 -22.89
CA GLY A 240 11.72 -11.14 -23.57
C GLY A 240 10.57 -10.53 -22.76
N THR A 241 9.46 -10.26 -23.42
CA THR A 241 8.24 -9.71 -22.84
C THR A 241 7.28 -10.77 -22.26
N ARG A 242 7.70 -12.05 -22.27
CA ARG A 242 6.87 -13.16 -21.80
C ARG A 242 6.77 -13.26 -20.27
N LEU A 243 7.62 -12.53 -19.55
CA LEU A 243 7.61 -12.43 -18.10
C LEU A 243 7.32 -11.00 -17.66
N ASN A 244 6.48 -10.87 -16.65
CA ASN A 244 6.34 -9.66 -15.86
C ASN A 244 7.36 -9.71 -14.73
N ILE A 245 8.37 -8.87 -14.82
CA ILE A 245 9.45 -8.77 -13.82
C ILE A 245 9.20 -7.50 -13.03
N LEU A 246 9.11 -7.64 -11.71
CA LEU A 246 8.88 -6.53 -10.80
C LEU A 246 9.96 -6.51 -9.72
N THR A 247 10.67 -5.41 -9.60
CA THR A 247 11.71 -5.19 -8.58
C THR A 247 11.23 -4.21 -7.53
N VAL A 248 11.83 -4.26 -6.35
CA VAL A 248 11.61 -3.29 -5.27
C VAL A 248 11.87 -1.86 -5.77
N LYS A 249 12.94 -1.66 -6.52
CA LYS A 249 13.29 -0.37 -7.14
C LYS A 249 12.18 0.16 -8.06
N GLN A 250 11.60 -0.70 -8.90
CA GLN A 250 10.48 -0.32 -9.78
C GLN A 250 9.22 0.03 -9.00
N ILE A 251 8.89 -0.74 -7.96
CA ILE A 251 7.74 -0.41 -7.10
C ILE A 251 7.93 0.97 -6.47
N THR A 252 9.11 1.24 -5.90
CA THR A 252 9.43 2.55 -5.31
C THR A 252 9.34 3.69 -6.32
N GLN A 253 9.81 3.48 -7.57
CA GLN A 253 9.69 4.46 -8.65
C GLN A 253 8.23 4.73 -9.03
N ILE A 254 7.40 3.68 -9.14
CA ILE A 254 5.96 3.81 -9.44
C ILE A 254 5.28 4.62 -8.34
N VAL A 255 5.53 4.28 -7.08
CA VAL A 255 4.98 4.99 -5.92
C VAL A 255 5.41 6.46 -5.92
N SER A 256 6.70 6.74 -6.11
CA SER A 256 7.23 8.10 -6.20
C SER A 256 6.59 8.91 -7.35
N THR A 257 6.38 8.27 -8.50
CA THR A 257 5.72 8.92 -9.64
C THR A 257 4.26 9.26 -9.33
N ILE A 258 3.51 8.31 -8.77
CA ILE A 258 2.10 8.51 -8.40
C ILE A 258 1.98 9.60 -7.33
N THR A 259 2.80 9.53 -6.27
CA THR A 259 2.78 10.54 -5.20
C THR A 259 3.22 11.92 -5.71
N GLY A 260 4.19 11.98 -6.63
CA GLY A 260 4.59 13.22 -7.29
C GLY A 260 3.44 13.85 -8.10
N GLN A 261 2.71 13.05 -8.89
CA GLN A 261 1.54 13.53 -9.64
C GLN A 261 0.42 14.01 -8.70
N LEU A 262 0.15 13.27 -7.62
CA LEU A 262 -0.81 13.69 -6.60
C LEU A 262 -0.39 15.01 -5.95
N THR A 263 0.87 15.19 -5.61
CA THR A 263 1.40 16.42 -5.02
C THR A 263 1.20 17.62 -5.96
N VAL A 264 1.45 17.47 -7.26
CA VAL A 264 1.20 18.53 -8.25
C VAL A 264 -0.28 18.87 -8.35
N LEU A 265 -1.15 17.86 -8.40
CA LEU A 265 -2.60 18.05 -8.44
C LEU A 265 -3.11 18.80 -7.20
N LEU A 266 -2.66 18.36 -6.02
CA LEU A 266 -3.03 18.95 -4.74
C LEU A 266 -2.49 20.38 -4.62
N GLY A 267 -1.27 20.62 -5.09
CA GLY A 267 -0.66 21.95 -5.16
C GLY A 267 -1.47 22.90 -6.05
N ALA A 268 -1.97 22.42 -7.18
CA ALA A 268 -2.83 23.21 -8.06
C ALA A 268 -4.17 23.59 -7.38
N ILE A 269 -4.82 22.62 -6.70
CA ILE A 269 -6.05 22.87 -5.93
C ILE A 269 -5.80 23.90 -4.82
N ALA A 270 -4.68 23.75 -4.11
CA ALA A 270 -4.25 24.68 -3.09
C ALA A 270 -4.03 26.10 -3.64
N ALA A 271 -3.33 26.22 -4.76
CA ALA A 271 -3.08 27.49 -5.42
C ALA A 271 -4.39 28.18 -5.81
N ILE A 272 -5.36 27.45 -6.37
CA ILE A 272 -6.69 27.97 -6.72
C ILE A 272 -7.42 28.43 -5.46
N SER A 273 -7.43 27.63 -4.40
CA SER A 273 -8.08 27.98 -3.13
C SER A 273 -7.50 29.26 -2.51
N LEU A 274 -6.16 29.35 -2.52
CA LEU A 274 -5.46 30.53 -2.00
C LEU A 274 -5.70 31.76 -2.87
N PHE A 275 -5.78 31.59 -4.19
CA PHE A 275 -6.11 32.66 -5.15
C PHE A 275 -7.52 33.20 -4.91
N VAL A 276 -8.51 32.32 -4.75
CA VAL A 276 -9.91 32.72 -4.43
C VAL A 276 -9.98 33.44 -3.08
N ALA A 277 -9.26 32.95 -2.06
CA ALA A 277 -9.18 33.64 -0.77
C ALA A 277 -8.51 35.02 -0.91
N GLY A 278 -7.47 35.14 -1.71
CA GLY A 278 -6.79 36.42 -2.03
C GLY A 278 -7.72 37.42 -2.72
N LEU A 279 -8.50 36.97 -3.69
CA LEU A 279 -9.54 37.81 -4.33
C LEU A 279 -10.61 38.28 -3.32
N GLY A 280 -11.00 37.40 -2.39
CA GLY A 280 -11.91 37.76 -1.31
C GLY A 280 -11.35 38.88 -0.42
N ILE A 281 -10.08 38.75 -0.02
CA ILE A 281 -9.38 39.80 0.76
C ILE A 281 -9.27 41.08 -0.01
N MET A 282 -8.87 41.04 -1.29
CA MET A 282 -8.75 42.20 -2.16
C MET A 282 -10.08 42.94 -2.28
N ASN A 283 -11.18 42.23 -2.50
CA ASN A 283 -12.53 42.85 -2.58
C ASN A 283 -12.91 43.52 -1.25
N ILE A 284 -12.60 42.90 -0.10
CA ILE A 284 -12.86 43.50 1.22
C ILE A 284 -12.05 44.78 1.41
N MET A 285 -10.77 44.75 1.07
CA MET A 285 -9.88 45.91 1.18
C MET A 285 -10.32 47.04 0.25
N PHE A 286 -10.69 46.70 -0.99
CA PHE A 286 -11.16 47.68 -1.97
C PHE A 286 -12.40 48.43 -1.49
N VAL A 287 -13.42 47.71 -1.02
CA VAL A 287 -14.63 48.30 -0.45
C VAL A 287 -14.29 49.16 0.79
N SER A 288 -13.39 48.69 1.66
CA SER A 288 -12.98 49.43 2.85
C SER A 288 -12.26 50.74 2.50
N VAL A 289 -11.43 50.75 1.47
CA VAL A 289 -10.73 51.95 0.98
C VAL A 289 -11.76 52.96 0.42
N ILE A 290 -12.72 52.52 -0.41
CA ILE A 290 -13.75 53.40 -0.98
C ILE A 290 -14.58 54.05 0.13
N GLU A 291 -15.03 53.26 1.13
CA GLU A 291 -15.80 53.79 2.27
C GLU A 291 -14.97 54.81 3.07
N ARG A 292 -13.70 54.51 3.36
CA ARG A 292 -12.82 55.47 4.06
C ARG A 292 -12.51 56.73 3.25
N THR A 293 -12.31 56.59 1.95
CA THR A 293 -12.11 57.73 1.05
C THR A 293 -13.33 58.64 1.05
N ARG A 294 -14.54 58.08 1.05
CA ARG A 294 -15.78 58.84 1.16
C ARG A 294 -15.93 59.54 2.50
N GLU A 295 -15.65 58.88 3.63
CA GLU A 295 -15.62 59.47 4.97
C GLU A 295 -14.65 60.65 5.06
N ILE A 296 -13.41 60.45 4.56
CA ILE A 296 -12.37 61.46 4.54
C ILE A 296 -12.79 62.64 3.64
N GLY A 297 -13.41 62.37 2.49
CA GLY A 297 -13.92 63.39 1.59
C GLY A 297 -14.97 64.30 2.26
N VAL A 298 -15.90 63.69 3.00
CA VAL A 298 -16.91 64.44 3.75
C VAL A 298 -16.26 65.29 4.87
N LEU A 299 -15.29 64.72 5.61
CA LEU A 299 -14.56 65.46 6.65
C LEU A 299 -13.79 66.64 6.07
N LYS A 300 -13.12 66.46 4.93
CA LYS A 300 -12.41 67.54 4.22
C LYS A 300 -13.38 68.63 3.72
N ALA A 301 -14.56 68.24 3.23
CA ALA A 301 -15.58 69.19 2.82
C ALA A 301 -16.13 70.03 3.98
N LEU A 302 -16.06 69.50 5.20
CA LEU A 302 -16.43 70.21 6.45
C LEU A 302 -15.23 71.01 7.05
N GLY A 303 -14.11 71.16 6.33
CA GLY A 303 -13.00 72.02 6.74
C GLY A 303 -11.97 71.35 7.65
N PHE A 304 -12.02 70.04 7.84
CA PHE A 304 -10.96 69.31 8.58
C PHE A 304 -9.69 69.22 7.73
N THR A 305 -8.56 69.64 8.28
CA THR A 305 -7.24 69.49 7.69
C THR A 305 -6.65 68.12 8.01
N ASN A 306 -5.61 67.67 7.24
CA ASN A 306 -4.97 66.35 7.41
C ASN A 306 -4.41 66.13 8.79
#